data_d328cfefc2de5e465fc93d6039fc2173
#
_entry.id   d328cfefc2de5e465fc93d6039fc2173
#
_cell.length_a   1.000
_cell.length_b   1.000
_cell.length_c   1.000
_cell.angle_alpha   90.00
_cell.angle_beta   90.00
_cell.angle_gamma   90.00
#
_symmetry.space_group_name_H-M   'P 1'
#
loop_
_entity.id
_entity.type
_entity.pdbx_description
1 polymer ?
#
loop_
_entity_poly.entity_id
_entity_poly.type
_entity_poly.pdbx_seq_one_letter_code
_entity_poly.pdbx_strand_id
1 'polypeptide(L)'
;MVMKILEQKKIKYNAYFYEPLQLDAVYVADVLNQEYLRVFKTLVTVGSKYYVFMIPSNKELDLKKAASFLGEKKIEMIKQKDLEPLTGYIHGGCSPIGMKKSFPTFIDKAVENYETIYFSAGRIGAQVEVSPNDLKKLVNFRILDLCKE
;
A
#
# COMPACT_ATOMS: atom_id res chain seq x y z
N MET A 1 11.90 -2.49 9.94
CA MET A 1 12.16 -3.13 8.62
C MET A 1 12.07 -2.14 7.48
N VAL A 2 10.91 -1.51 7.28
CA VAL A 2 10.73 -0.57 6.15
C VAL A 2 11.69 0.60 6.22
N MET A 3 11.76 1.28 7.36
CA MET A 3 12.64 2.43 7.54
C MET A 3 14.10 2.04 7.36
N LYS A 4 14.48 0.85 7.83
CA LYS A 4 15.84 0.34 7.67
C LYS A 4 16.18 0.13 6.19
N ILE A 5 15.24 -0.39 5.41
CA ILE A 5 15.43 -0.58 3.97
C ILE A 5 15.60 0.77 3.28
N LEU A 6 14.76 1.75 3.62
CA LEU A 6 14.87 3.10 3.05
C LEU A 6 16.24 3.72 3.35
N GLU A 7 16.73 3.58 4.57
CA GLU A 7 18.04 4.09 4.97
C GLU A 7 19.17 3.38 4.24
N GLN A 8 19.11 2.05 4.13
CA GLN A 8 20.13 1.27 3.42
C GLN A 8 20.20 1.63 1.93
N LYS A 9 19.06 1.96 1.33
CA LYS A 9 19.01 2.37 -0.08
C LYS A 9 19.20 3.86 -0.28
N LYS A 10 19.46 4.61 0.80
CA LYS A 10 19.68 6.06 0.78
C LYS A 10 18.52 6.82 0.17
N ILE A 11 17.30 6.38 0.47
CA ILE A 11 16.09 7.02 0.01
C ILE A 11 15.63 8.02 1.07
N LYS A 12 15.34 9.24 0.64
CA LYS A 12 14.82 10.29 1.52
C LYS A 12 13.39 9.93 1.93
N TYR A 13 13.12 10.00 3.23
CA TYR A 13 11.77 9.76 3.74
C TYR A 13 11.54 10.52 5.04
N ASN A 14 10.28 10.69 5.39
CA ASN A 14 9.88 11.15 6.72
C ASN A 14 9.07 10.03 7.36
N ALA A 15 9.23 9.87 8.68
CA ALA A 15 8.48 8.88 9.44
C ALA A 15 7.54 9.59 10.40
N TYR A 16 6.34 9.05 10.58
CA TYR A 16 5.30 9.60 11.45
C TYR A 16 4.77 8.50 12.34
N PHE A 17 4.66 8.79 13.62
CA PHE A 17 4.17 7.86 14.62
C PHE A 17 2.92 8.43 15.26
N TYR A 18 1.95 7.57 15.54
CA TYR A 18 0.67 7.99 16.09
C TYR A 18 0.11 6.88 16.99
N GLU A 19 -0.83 7.26 17.88
CA GLU A 19 -1.52 6.29 18.71
C GLU A 19 -2.57 5.56 17.86
N PRO A 20 -2.48 4.23 17.71
CA PRO A 20 -3.34 3.50 16.78
C PRO A 20 -4.66 3.09 17.46
N LEU A 21 -5.53 4.06 17.72
CA LEU A 21 -6.84 3.80 18.30
C LEU A 21 -7.77 3.07 17.33
N GLN A 22 -7.53 3.22 16.03
CA GLN A 22 -8.21 2.51 14.96
C GLN A 22 -7.17 2.09 13.91
N LEU A 23 -7.47 1.05 13.12
CA LEU A 23 -6.53 0.50 12.14
C LEU A 23 -6.77 0.98 10.71
N ASP A 24 -7.92 1.57 10.42
CA ASP A 24 -8.27 1.96 9.05
C ASP A 24 -7.46 3.16 8.57
N ALA A 25 -7.24 3.22 7.27
CA ALA A 25 -6.40 4.25 6.67
C ALA A 25 -7.00 5.64 6.74
N VAL A 26 -8.34 5.76 6.78
CA VAL A 26 -9.00 7.07 6.96
C VAL A 26 -8.63 7.65 8.32
N TYR A 27 -8.66 6.84 9.37
CA TYR A 27 -8.20 7.27 10.70
C TYR A 27 -6.76 7.78 10.65
N VAL A 28 -5.88 7.04 9.95
CA VAL A 28 -4.47 7.44 9.80
C VAL A 28 -4.36 8.80 9.14
N ALA A 29 -5.08 9.01 8.04
CA ALA A 29 -5.05 10.29 7.34
C ALA A 29 -5.55 11.43 8.24
N ASP A 30 -6.62 11.20 9.02
CA ASP A 30 -7.13 12.20 9.95
C ASP A 30 -6.10 12.55 11.02
N VAL A 31 -5.47 11.55 11.64
CA VAL A 31 -4.48 11.75 12.69
C VAL A 31 -3.26 12.50 12.17
N LEU A 32 -2.83 12.21 10.96
CA LEU A 32 -1.69 12.88 10.34
C LEU A 32 -2.05 14.20 9.68
N ASN A 33 -3.33 14.56 9.70
CA ASN A 33 -3.85 15.78 9.06
C ASN A 33 -3.45 15.86 7.58
N GLN A 34 -3.64 14.75 6.86
CA GLN A 34 -3.32 14.66 5.45
C GLN A 34 -4.57 14.39 4.61
N GLU A 35 -4.52 14.74 3.32
CA GLU A 35 -5.59 14.45 2.39
C GLU A 35 -5.78 12.94 2.25
N TYR A 36 -7.02 12.48 2.21
CA TYR A 36 -7.33 11.06 2.07
C TYR A 36 -6.71 10.44 0.82
N LEU A 37 -6.69 11.18 -0.29
CA LEU A 37 -6.15 10.68 -1.56
C LEU A 37 -4.63 10.55 -1.56
N ARG A 38 -3.95 11.11 -0.56
CA ARG A 38 -2.49 11.08 -0.44
C ARG A 38 -2.00 9.98 0.50
N VAL A 39 -2.86 9.46 1.36
CA VAL A 39 -2.53 8.37 2.27
C VAL A 39 -3.02 7.06 1.65
N PHE A 40 -2.09 6.14 1.39
CA PHE A 40 -2.39 4.91 0.68
C PHE A 40 -2.41 3.71 1.63
N LYS A 41 -3.34 2.80 1.37
CA LYS A 41 -3.41 1.50 2.04
C LYS A 41 -2.96 0.42 1.07
N THR A 42 -2.32 -0.61 1.60
CA THR A 42 -1.77 -1.71 0.82
C THR A 42 -2.64 -2.95 1.00
N LEU A 43 -3.19 -3.43 -0.09
CA LEU A 43 -4.12 -4.56 -0.10
C LEU A 43 -3.50 -5.73 -0.85
N VAL A 44 -3.65 -6.92 -0.31
CA VAL A 44 -3.16 -8.14 -0.95
C VAL A 44 -4.35 -8.96 -1.42
N THR A 45 -4.28 -9.39 -2.66
CA THR A 45 -5.36 -10.09 -3.34
C THR A 45 -4.85 -11.36 -4.00
N VAL A 46 -5.78 -12.20 -4.43
CA VAL A 46 -5.45 -13.44 -5.13
C VAL A 46 -6.37 -13.64 -6.34
N GLY A 47 -5.75 -13.97 -7.46
CA GLY A 47 -6.41 -14.46 -8.67
C GLY A 47 -5.74 -15.77 -9.04
N SER A 48 -5.16 -15.85 -10.24
CA SER A 48 -4.29 -16.99 -10.59
C SER A 48 -2.97 -16.94 -9.82
N LYS A 49 -2.63 -15.75 -9.31
CA LYS A 49 -1.46 -15.52 -8.45
C LYS A 49 -1.81 -14.37 -7.50
N TYR A 50 -0.88 -14.02 -6.60
CA TYR A 50 -1.08 -12.93 -5.65
C TYR A 50 -0.70 -11.59 -6.28
N TYR A 51 -1.50 -10.57 -5.97
CA TYR A 51 -1.27 -9.20 -6.42
C TYR A 51 -1.38 -8.23 -5.26
N VAL A 52 -0.57 -7.18 -5.29
CA VAL A 52 -0.59 -6.11 -4.28
C VAL A 52 -1.12 -4.84 -4.93
N PHE A 53 -2.09 -4.22 -4.28
CA PHE A 53 -2.67 -2.96 -4.75
C PHE A 53 -2.54 -1.90 -3.66
N MET A 54 -2.10 -0.71 -4.05
CA MET A 54 -2.07 0.46 -3.18
C MET A 54 -3.12 1.44 -3.67
N ILE A 55 -4.05 1.80 -2.80
CA ILE A 55 -5.14 2.72 -3.15
C ILE A 55 -5.32 3.76 -2.05
N PRO A 56 -5.92 4.93 -2.37
CA PRO A 56 -6.16 5.96 -1.37
C PRO A 56 -7.02 5.48 -0.21
N SER A 57 -6.79 6.07 0.95
CA SER A 57 -7.38 5.67 2.23
C SER A 57 -8.90 5.60 2.23
N ASN A 58 -9.56 6.52 1.54
CA ASN A 58 -11.03 6.62 1.51
C ASN A 58 -11.68 5.99 0.28
N LYS A 59 -10.92 5.23 -0.49
CA LYS A 59 -11.42 4.56 -1.69
C LYS A 59 -11.51 3.06 -1.49
N GLU A 60 -12.30 2.41 -2.35
CA GLU A 60 -12.41 0.96 -2.39
C GLU A 60 -11.80 0.43 -3.68
N LEU A 61 -11.11 -0.69 -3.58
CA LEU A 61 -10.58 -1.39 -4.75
C LEU A 61 -11.73 -1.98 -5.55
N ASP A 62 -11.76 -1.66 -6.85
CA ASP A 62 -12.71 -2.29 -7.77
C ASP A 62 -12.09 -3.60 -8.27
N LEU A 63 -12.47 -4.71 -7.63
CA LEU A 63 -11.90 -6.02 -7.93
C LEU A 63 -12.19 -6.48 -9.35
N LYS A 64 -13.35 -6.11 -9.89
CA LYS A 64 -13.69 -6.46 -11.28
C LYS A 64 -12.83 -5.69 -12.27
N LYS A 65 -12.62 -4.40 -12.01
CA LYS A 65 -11.78 -3.56 -12.84
C LYS A 65 -10.33 -4.05 -12.81
N ALA A 66 -9.82 -4.37 -11.62
CA ALA A 66 -8.47 -4.92 -11.46
C ALA A 66 -8.31 -6.24 -12.24
N ALA A 67 -9.29 -7.14 -12.12
CA ALA A 67 -9.26 -8.41 -12.84
C ALA A 67 -9.23 -8.18 -14.35
N SER A 68 -10.02 -7.23 -14.84
CA SER A 68 -10.05 -6.89 -16.27
C SER A 68 -8.69 -6.39 -16.75
N PHE A 69 -8.05 -5.49 -16.01
CA PHE A 69 -6.73 -4.98 -16.38
C PHE A 69 -5.66 -6.06 -16.44
N LEU A 70 -5.77 -7.07 -15.57
CA LEU A 70 -4.74 -8.09 -15.41
C LEU A 70 -5.04 -9.39 -16.16
N GLY A 71 -6.15 -9.45 -16.90
CA GLY A 71 -6.53 -10.66 -17.63
C GLY A 71 -6.94 -11.80 -16.73
N GLU A 72 -7.39 -11.50 -15.51
CA GLU A 72 -7.87 -12.50 -14.55
C GLU A 72 -9.38 -12.67 -14.69
N LYS A 73 -9.85 -13.87 -14.46
CA LYS A 73 -11.30 -14.11 -14.42
C LYS A 73 -11.91 -13.52 -13.17
N LYS A 74 -11.20 -13.62 -12.05
CA LYS A 74 -11.66 -13.15 -10.76
C LYS A 74 -10.48 -12.82 -9.87
N ILE A 75 -10.57 -11.72 -9.13
CA ILE A 75 -9.62 -11.35 -8.07
C ILE A 75 -10.41 -11.17 -6.79
N GLU A 76 -9.90 -11.72 -5.69
CA GLU A 76 -10.51 -11.61 -4.37
C GLU A 76 -9.49 -11.13 -3.36
N MET A 77 -9.96 -10.47 -2.31
CA MET A 77 -9.12 -10.18 -1.16
C MET A 77 -8.67 -11.50 -0.52
N ILE A 78 -7.41 -11.59 -0.12
CA ILE A 78 -6.98 -12.77 0.64
C ILE A 78 -7.62 -12.75 2.03
N LYS A 79 -7.67 -13.91 2.66
CA LYS A 79 -8.14 -14.00 4.05
C LYS A 79 -7.13 -13.34 4.97
N GLN A 80 -7.61 -12.62 5.99
CA GLN A 80 -6.73 -11.92 6.92
C GLN A 80 -5.70 -12.85 7.56
N LYS A 81 -6.08 -14.09 7.86
CA LYS A 81 -5.18 -15.08 8.47
C LYS A 81 -4.01 -15.47 7.56
N ASP A 82 -4.13 -15.25 6.25
CA ASP A 82 -3.10 -15.62 5.28
C ASP A 82 -2.11 -14.48 5.04
N LEU A 83 -2.40 -13.27 5.51
CA LEU A 83 -1.59 -12.09 5.22
C LEU A 83 -0.18 -12.19 5.81
N GLU A 84 -0.07 -12.49 7.09
CA GLU A 84 1.23 -12.54 7.74
C GLU A 84 2.13 -13.66 7.22
N PRO A 85 1.64 -14.90 7.06
CA PRO A 85 2.48 -15.95 6.47
C PRO A 85 2.97 -15.60 5.07
N LEU A 86 2.16 -14.87 4.30
CA LEU A 86 2.48 -14.53 2.91
C LEU A 86 3.43 -13.34 2.80
N THR A 87 3.19 -12.28 3.58
CA THR A 87 3.89 -11.00 3.42
C THR A 87 4.87 -10.67 4.53
N GLY A 88 4.69 -11.23 5.71
CA GLY A 88 5.41 -10.84 6.92
C GLY A 88 4.74 -9.71 7.70
N TYR A 89 3.63 -9.17 7.20
CA TYR A 89 2.91 -8.07 7.81
C TYR A 89 1.53 -8.49 8.29
N ILE A 90 1.01 -7.77 9.27
CA ILE A 90 -0.35 -8.00 9.79
C ILE A 90 -1.30 -6.93 9.26
N HIS A 91 -2.60 -7.19 9.39
CA HIS A 91 -3.64 -6.23 9.03
C HIS A 91 -3.44 -4.92 9.82
N GLY A 92 -3.50 -3.79 9.12
CA GLY A 92 -3.25 -2.47 9.69
C GLY A 92 -1.78 -2.06 9.66
N GLY A 93 -0.86 -2.97 9.32
CA GLY A 93 0.57 -2.68 9.25
C GLY A 93 1.22 -3.19 7.97
N CYS A 94 0.45 -3.44 6.92
CA CYS A 94 0.98 -3.97 5.67
C CYS A 94 1.62 -2.87 4.82
N SER A 95 2.87 -3.08 4.40
CA SER A 95 3.62 -2.15 3.57
C SER A 95 4.00 -2.81 2.24
N PRO A 96 4.12 -2.03 1.14
CA PRO A 96 4.62 -2.59 -0.11
C PRO A 96 6.12 -2.90 -0.06
N ILE A 97 6.84 -2.30 0.89
CA ILE A 97 8.28 -2.46 1.03
C ILE A 97 8.58 -3.61 1.99
N GLY A 98 9.54 -4.46 1.63
CA GLY A 98 10.05 -5.47 2.56
C GLY A 98 9.16 -6.69 2.74
N MET A 99 8.24 -6.97 1.84
CA MET A 99 7.46 -8.20 1.87
C MET A 99 8.36 -9.42 1.73
N LYS A 100 7.96 -10.54 2.34
CA LYS A 100 8.72 -11.81 2.29
C LYS A 100 9.01 -12.25 0.85
N LYS A 101 8.05 -11.98 -0.05
CA LYS A 101 8.18 -12.30 -1.47
C LYS A 101 7.81 -11.07 -2.29
N SER A 102 8.36 -10.99 -3.50
CA SER A 102 8.01 -9.93 -4.43
C SER A 102 6.75 -10.34 -5.20
N PHE A 103 5.72 -9.51 -5.14
CA PHE A 103 4.47 -9.73 -5.86
C PHE A 103 4.25 -8.61 -6.87
N PRO A 104 3.57 -8.88 -7.99
CA PRO A 104 3.16 -7.79 -8.90
C PRO A 104 2.38 -6.74 -8.11
N THR A 105 2.81 -5.49 -8.20
CA THR A 105 2.28 -4.38 -7.41
C THR A 105 1.74 -3.29 -8.33
N PHE A 106 0.59 -2.75 -7.98
CA PHE A 106 -0.08 -1.70 -8.73
C PHE A 106 -0.53 -0.60 -7.78
N ILE A 107 -0.40 0.65 -8.22
CA ILE A 107 -0.82 1.81 -7.44
C ILE A 107 -1.89 2.57 -8.22
N ASP A 108 -2.94 3.00 -7.52
CA ASP A 108 -3.98 3.79 -8.15
C ASP A 108 -3.44 5.09 -8.73
N LYS A 109 -4.06 5.53 -9.82
CA LYS A 109 -3.67 6.74 -10.56
C LYS A 109 -3.60 8.01 -9.72
N ALA A 110 -4.26 8.04 -8.55
CA ALA A 110 -4.19 9.19 -7.64
C ALA A 110 -2.76 9.52 -7.22
N VAL A 111 -1.84 8.55 -7.27
CA VAL A 111 -0.44 8.76 -6.93
C VAL A 111 0.22 9.84 -7.81
N GLU A 112 -0.27 10.02 -9.03
CA GLU A 112 0.30 10.98 -9.97
C GLU A 112 0.07 12.44 -9.57
N ASN A 113 -0.83 12.69 -8.63
CA ASN A 113 -1.16 14.04 -8.18
C ASN A 113 -0.27 14.55 -7.04
N TYR A 114 0.67 13.73 -6.55
CA TYR A 114 1.45 14.07 -5.36
C TYR A 114 2.94 13.84 -5.57
N GLU A 115 3.74 14.74 -5.02
CA GLU A 115 5.21 14.58 -5.01
C GLU A 115 5.63 13.50 -4.01
N THR A 116 4.91 13.36 -2.91
CA THR A 116 5.11 12.31 -1.93
C THR A 116 3.78 11.71 -1.51
N ILE A 117 3.80 10.44 -1.14
CA ILE A 117 2.63 9.74 -0.61
C ILE A 117 2.98 9.14 0.76
N TYR A 118 1.96 8.84 1.54
CA TYR A 118 2.08 8.22 2.85
C TYR A 118 1.59 6.78 2.77
N PHE A 119 2.32 5.87 3.40
CA PHE A 119 1.89 4.47 3.52
C PHE A 119 2.54 3.83 4.75
N SER A 120 2.09 2.62 5.10
CA SER A 120 2.56 1.95 6.32
C SER A 120 4.06 1.73 6.33
N ALA A 121 4.67 2.00 7.50
CA ALA A 121 6.08 1.69 7.76
C ALA A 121 6.31 0.21 8.10
N GLY A 122 5.30 -0.65 7.92
CA GLY A 122 5.41 -2.07 8.19
C GLY A 122 5.00 -2.48 9.59
N ARG A 123 4.37 -1.57 10.32
CA ARG A 123 3.81 -1.84 11.65
C ARG A 123 2.68 -0.87 11.95
N ILE A 124 1.79 -1.29 12.83
CA ILE A 124 0.69 -0.45 13.30
C ILE A 124 1.26 0.75 14.05
N GLY A 125 0.73 1.94 13.77
CA GLY A 125 1.15 3.17 14.46
C GLY A 125 2.31 3.91 13.82
N ALA A 126 2.76 3.49 12.65
CA ALA A 126 3.87 4.15 11.94
C ALA A 126 3.61 4.25 10.45
N GLN A 127 3.85 5.42 9.89
CA GLN A 127 3.75 5.68 8.45
C GLN A 127 5.05 6.29 7.96
N VAL A 128 5.33 6.09 6.68
CA VAL A 128 6.43 6.78 6.00
C VAL A 128 5.87 7.63 4.87
N GLU A 129 6.56 8.72 4.60
CA GLU A 129 6.28 9.60 3.47
C GLU A 129 7.44 9.45 2.49
N VAL A 130 7.15 9.03 1.26
CA VAL A 130 8.16 8.73 0.25
C VAL A 130 7.67 9.23 -1.11
N SER A 131 8.60 9.70 -1.93
CA SER A 131 8.25 10.07 -3.30
C SER A 131 7.97 8.81 -4.13
N PRO A 132 6.95 8.83 -5.02
CA PRO A 132 6.69 7.70 -5.90
C PRO A 132 7.89 7.29 -6.75
N ASN A 133 8.69 8.27 -7.20
CA ASN A 133 9.90 7.98 -7.97
C ASN A 133 10.92 7.18 -7.16
N ASP A 134 11.05 7.48 -5.88
CA ASP A 134 11.94 6.74 -4.99
C ASP A 134 11.37 5.38 -4.62
N LEU A 135 10.05 5.28 -4.42
CA LEU A 135 9.40 4.00 -4.17
C LEU A 135 9.66 3.02 -5.32
N LYS A 136 9.70 3.53 -6.55
CA LYS A 136 9.94 2.72 -7.74
C LYS A 136 11.30 2.03 -7.73
N LYS A 137 12.25 2.57 -6.98
CA LYS A 137 13.58 1.95 -6.82
C LYS A 137 13.53 0.68 -5.96
N LEU A 138 12.50 0.54 -5.13
CA LEU A 138 12.35 -0.58 -4.20
C LEU A 138 11.25 -1.56 -4.61
N VAL A 139 10.21 -1.05 -5.23
CA VAL A 139 9.03 -1.82 -5.62
C VAL A 139 8.75 -1.54 -7.08
N ASN A 140 8.78 -2.58 -7.90
CA ASN A 140 8.47 -2.44 -9.30
C ASN A 140 6.95 -2.39 -9.46
N PHE A 141 6.37 -1.19 -9.43
CA PHE A 141 4.92 -1.02 -9.52
C PHE A 141 4.50 -0.41 -10.86
N ARG A 142 3.24 -0.63 -11.21
CA ARG A 142 2.57 0.02 -12.34
C ARG A 142 1.38 0.82 -11.83
N ILE A 143 1.02 1.86 -12.58
CA ILE A 143 -0.09 2.74 -12.21
C ILE A 143 -1.32 2.36 -13.02
N LEU A 144 -2.45 2.14 -12.36
CA LEU A 144 -3.72 1.78 -12.97
C LEU A 144 -4.85 2.55 -12.30
N ASP A 145 -5.98 2.64 -12.99
CA ASP A 145 -7.22 3.16 -12.41
C ASP A 145 -7.91 2.00 -11.67
N LEU A 146 -7.78 1.98 -10.35
CA LEU A 146 -8.14 0.82 -9.52
C LEU A 146 -9.40 0.98 -8.69
N CYS A 147 -9.85 2.21 -8.46
CA CYS A 147 -10.87 2.44 -7.44
C CYS A 147 -12.28 2.43 -8.01
N LYS A 148 -13.25 2.06 -7.18
CA LYS A 148 -14.67 2.22 -7.49
C LYS A 148 -14.99 3.71 -7.62
N GLU A 149 -15.90 3.99 -8.51
CA GLU A 149 -16.41 5.35 -8.71
C GLU A 149 -17.43 5.75 -7.64
#